data_c659bb8d6bceb40ad99a1672e9fd0366
#
_entry.id   c659bb8d6bceb40ad99a1672e9fd0366
#
_cell.length_a   1.000
_cell.length_b   1.000
_cell.length_c   1.000
_cell.angle_alpha   90.00
_cell.angle_beta   90.00
_cell.angle_gamma   90.00
#
_symmetry.space_group_name_H-M   'P 1'
#
loop_
_entity.id
_entity.type
_entity.pdbx_description
1 polymer ?
#
loop_
_entity_poly.entity_id
_entity_poly.type
_entity_poly.pdbx_seq_one_letter_code
_entity_poly.pdbx_strand_id
1 'polypeptide(L)'
;ALCLYAGLREEYADSRDARCLATRDIRLARRLVRDCLFRGHGAAFTLGLWGHVCAGEDRYIKPYKPRANLLLDTTHTYEVCLWHTVLDAMPADPALTATQVRQLAALREKFAAFPALGTELVPQNSMLREFIGK
;
A
#
# COMPACT_ATOMS: atom_id res chain seq x y z
N ALA A 1 -20.19 18.78 -14.69
CA ALA A 1 -19.97 17.64 -13.78
C ALA A 1 -18.82 17.94 -12.83
N LEU A 2 -18.91 17.51 -11.58
CA LEU A 2 -17.83 17.60 -10.60
C LEU A 2 -16.93 16.37 -10.73
N CYS A 3 -15.64 16.60 -10.99
CA CYS A 3 -14.64 15.55 -11.10
C CYS A 3 -13.80 15.49 -9.82
N LEU A 4 -13.77 14.32 -9.17
CA LEU A 4 -12.99 14.05 -7.98
C LEU A 4 -11.85 13.08 -8.30
N TYR A 5 -10.63 13.41 -7.89
CA TYR A 5 -9.51 12.48 -7.87
C TYR A 5 -9.25 12.05 -6.43
N ALA A 6 -9.49 10.78 -6.13
CA ALA A 6 -9.18 10.18 -4.84
C ALA A 6 -7.90 9.33 -4.96
N GLY A 7 -6.93 9.59 -4.12
CA GLY A 7 -5.67 8.83 -4.14
C GLY A 7 -4.73 9.20 -3.00
N LEU A 8 -3.71 8.38 -2.82
CA LEU A 8 -2.63 8.66 -1.88
C LEU A 8 -1.81 9.83 -2.37
N ARG A 9 -1.51 10.77 -1.49
CA ARG A 9 -0.74 11.99 -1.80
C ARG A 9 0.49 12.17 -0.94
N GLU A 10 0.50 11.58 0.27
CA GLU A 10 1.62 11.70 1.18
C GLU A 10 2.76 10.75 0.78
N GLU A 11 3.97 11.24 0.96
CA GLU A 11 5.22 10.51 0.90
C GLU A 11 5.95 10.74 2.23
N TYR A 12 6.74 9.78 2.66
CA TYR A 12 7.43 9.84 3.94
C TYR A 12 8.92 10.02 3.69
N ALA A 13 9.53 10.92 4.45
CA ALA A 13 10.95 11.20 4.43
C ALA A 13 11.57 10.93 5.81
N ASP A 14 12.86 10.61 5.82
CA ASP A 14 13.64 10.49 7.04
C ASP A 14 14.07 11.88 7.58
N SER A 15 14.80 11.89 8.71
CA SER A 15 15.31 13.12 9.32
C SER A 15 16.28 13.94 8.45
N ARG A 16 16.75 13.37 7.33
CA ARG A 16 17.64 14.01 6.36
C ARG A 16 16.90 14.48 5.12
N ASP A 17 15.56 14.46 5.17
CA ASP A 17 14.67 14.78 4.04
C ASP A 17 14.85 13.84 2.84
N ALA A 18 15.39 12.64 3.08
CA ALA A 18 15.47 11.60 2.07
C ALA A 18 14.18 10.77 2.07
N ARG A 19 13.48 10.73 0.93
CA ARG A 19 12.25 9.95 0.81
C ARG A 19 12.52 8.47 1.05
N CYS A 20 11.91 7.93 2.09
CA CYS A 20 12.05 6.52 2.47
C CYS A 20 10.86 5.65 2.04
N LEU A 21 9.68 6.25 1.82
CA LEU A 21 8.46 5.54 1.44
C LEU A 21 7.66 6.35 0.42
N ALA A 22 7.38 5.76 -0.73
CA ALA A 22 6.58 6.36 -1.78
C ALA A 22 5.10 5.95 -1.67
N THR A 23 4.19 6.73 -2.28
CA THR A 23 2.76 6.38 -2.37
C THR A 23 2.52 5.00 -2.99
N ARG A 24 3.37 4.57 -3.93
CA ARG A 24 3.29 3.22 -4.53
C ARG A 24 3.64 2.10 -3.57
N ASP A 25 4.52 2.34 -2.61
CA ASP A 25 4.85 1.35 -1.57
C ASP A 25 3.62 1.11 -0.67
N ILE A 26 2.93 2.19 -0.26
CA ILE A 26 1.70 2.11 0.53
C ILE A 26 0.57 1.40 -0.25
N ARG A 27 0.40 1.74 -1.52
CA ARG A 27 -0.60 1.08 -2.38
C ARG A 27 -0.32 -0.41 -2.57
N LEU A 28 0.96 -0.79 -2.71
CA LEU A 28 1.36 -2.19 -2.81
C LEU A 28 1.06 -2.93 -1.50
N ALA A 29 1.37 -2.34 -0.34
CA ALA A 29 1.06 -2.91 0.96
C ALA A 29 -0.45 -3.14 1.13
N ARG A 30 -1.28 -2.12 0.88
CA ARG A 30 -2.75 -2.22 0.90
C ARG A 30 -3.24 -3.36 0.01
N ARG A 31 -2.70 -3.47 -1.21
CA ARG A 31 -3.11 -4.49 -2.17
C ARG A 31 -2.70 -5.89 -1.73
N LEU A 32 -1.45 -6.09 -1.31
CA LEU A 32 -0.94 -7.37 -0.82
C LEU A 32 -1.81 -7.91 0.31
N VAL A 33 -2.07 -7.07 1.31
CA VAL A 33 -2.86 -7.46 2.49
C VAL A 33 -4.30 -7.78 2.08
N ARG A 34 -4.97 -6.93 1.31
CA ARG A 34 -6.34 -7.17 0.86
C ARG A 34 -6.46 -8.43 0.01
N ASP A 35 -5.57 -8.62 -0.95
CA ASP A 35 -5.62 -9.77 -1.85
C ASP A 35 -5.37 -11.07 -1.08
N CYS A 36 -4.48 -11.05 -0.07
CA CYS A 36 -4.23 -12.19 0.81
C CYS A 36 -5.42 -12.50 1.72
N LEU A 37 -5.97 -11.50 2.44
CA LEU A 37 -6.99 -11.72 3.45
C LEU A 37 -8.39 -11.98 2.87
N PHE A 38 -8.75 -11.34 1.74
CA PHE A 38 -10.13 -11.32 1.25
C PHE A 38 -10.33 -11.90 -0.15
N ARG A 39 -9.25 -12.12 -0.91
CA ARG A 39 -9.36 -12.60 -2.28
C ARG A 39 -8.72 -13.96 -2.52
N GLY A 40 -8.11 -14.54 -1.47
CA GLY A 40 -7.44 -15.84 -1.55
C GLY A 40 -6.21 -15.86 -2.47
N HIS A 41 -5.60 -14.70 -2.73
CA HIS A 41 -4.41 -14.59 -3.57
C HIS A 41 -3.16 -14.45 -2.71
N GLY A 42 -2.16 -15.29 -2.95
CA GLY A 42 -0.84 -15.15 -2.33
C GLY A 42 -0.06 -13.93 -2.82
N ALA A 43 1.02 -13.61 -2.12
CA ALA A 43 1.88 -12.48 -2.47
C ALA A 43 2.50 -12.61 -3.87
N ALA A 44 2.79 -13.84 -4.33
CA ALA A 44 3.32 -14.11 -5.66
C ALA A 44 2.40 -13.60 -6.77
N PHE A 45 1.09 -13.84 -6.63
CA PHE A 45 0.08 -13.37 -7.59
C PHE A 45 0.04 -11.84 -7.65
N THR A 46 -0.06 -11.19 -6.49
CA THR A 46 -0.15 -9.73 -6.41
C THR A 46 1.11 -9.05 -6.95
N LEU A 47 2.29 -9.55 -6.58
CA LEU A 47 3.57 -9.02 -7.07
C LEU A 47 3.75 -9.26 -8.57
N GLY A 48 3.28 -10.40 -9.09
CA GLY A 48 3.31 -10.69 -10.53
C GLY A 48 2.48 -9.71 -11.37
N LEU A 49 1.36 -9.24 -10.83
CA LEU A 49 0.49 -8.26 -11.51
C LEU A 49 0.88 -6.80 -11.25
N TRP A 50 1.72 -6.53 -10.26
CA TRP A 50 1.98 -5.15 -9.80
C TRP A 50 2.50 -4.23 -10.90
N GLY A 51 3.39 -4.72 -11.77
CA GLY A 51 3.88 -3.95 -12.91
C GLY A 51 2.77 -3.49 -13.85
N HIS A 52 1.83 -4.37 -14.17
CA HIS A 52 0.66 -4.03 -15.01
C HIS A 52 -0.26 -3.02 -14.33
N VAL A 53 -0.47 -3.15 -13.03
CA VAL A 53 -1.26 -2.18 -12.24
C VAL A 53 -0.63 -0.79 -12.30
N CYS A 54 0.68 -0.70 -12.09
CA CYS A 54 1.40 0.57 -12.18
C CYS A 54 1.34 1.19 -13.59
N ALA A 55 1.54 0.38 -14.62
CA ALA A 55 1.45 0.83 -16.01
C ALA A 55 0.03 1.33 -16.36
N GLY A 56 -1.01 0.61 -15.90
CA GLY A 56 -2.40 1.03 -16.06
C GLY A 56 -2.69 2.35 -15.36
N GLU A 57 -2.18 2.55 -14.15
CA GLU A 57 -2.30 3.82 -13.42
C GLU A 57 -1.64 4.98 -14.18
N ASP A 58 -0.41 4.77 -14.65
CA ASP A 58 0.34 5.79 -15.39
C ASP A 58 -0.36 6.18 -16.70
N ARG A 59 -0.99 5.20 -17.38
CA ARG A 59 -1.63 5.41 -18.67
C ARG A 59 -3.06 5.95 -18.57
N TYR A 60 -3.84 5.48 -17.61
CA TYR A 60 -5.29 5.69 -17.60
C TYR A 60 -5.81 6.50 -16.42
N ILE A 61 -5.01 6.76 -15.39
CA ILE A 61 -5.46 7.48 -14.19
C ILE A 61 -4.70 8.80 -14.03
N LYS A 62 -3.37 8.75 -13.95
CA LYS A 62 -2.55 9.94 -13.70
C LYS A 62 -2.72 11.06 -14.73
N PRO A 63 -2.86 10.81 -16.05
CA PRO A 63 -3.06 11.88 -17.03
C PRO A 63 -4.33 12.70 -16.81
N TYR A 64 -5.32 12.14 -16.10
CA TYR A 64 -6.59 12.82 -15.81
C TYR A 64 -6.58 13.58 -14.48
N LYS A 65 -5.58 13.37 -13.62
CA LYS A 65 -5.45 14.06 -12.35
C LYS A 65 -5.53 15.60 -12.46
N PRO A 66 -4.89 16.26 -13.46
CA PRO A 66 -4.98 17.71 -13.63
C PRO A 66 -6.39 18.21 -14.00
N ARG A 67 -7.27 17.32 -14.46
CA ARG A 67 -8.67 17.66 -14.82
C ARG A 67 -9.63 17.56 -13.63
N ALA A 68 -9.18 17.08 -12.48
CA ALA A 68 -10.02 16.96 -11.30
C ALA A 68 -10.26 18.34 -10.68
N ASN A 69 -11.51 18.59 -10.32
CA ASN A 69 -11.91 19.81 -9.59
C ASN A 69 -11.51 19.72 -8.12
N LEU A 70 -11.51 18.50 -7.56
CA LEU A 70 -11.13 18.23 -6.17
C LEU A 70 -10.13 17.07 -6.13
N LEU A 71 -9.12 17.23 -5.29
CA LEU A 71 -8.13 16.18 -4.99
C LEU A 71 -8.36 15.73 -3.55
N LEU A 72 -8.85 14.51 -3.37
CA LEU A 72 -9.05 13.89 -2.07
C LEU A 72 -7.84 13.02 -1.73
N ASP A 73 -7.18 13.36 -0.63
CA ASP A 73 -6.13 12.51 -0.07
C ASP A 73 -6.76 11.36 0.72
N THR A 74 -6.37 10.14 0.39
CA THR A 74 -6.82 8.91 1.07
C THR A 74 -5.72 8.30 1.94
N THR A 75 -4.65 9.05 2.22
CA THR A 75 -3.57 8.63 3.11
C THR A 75 -4.00 8.79 4.56
N HIS A 76 -3.73 7.80 5.38
CA HIS A 76 -3.84 7.89 6.84
C HIS A 76 -2.45 7.96 7.43
N THR A 77 -2.13 9.02 8.18
CA THR A 77 -0.77 9.28 8.70
C THR A 77 -0.20 8.10 9.47
N TYR A 78 -1.03 7.34 10.20
CA TYR A 78 -0.61 6.19 11.00
C TYR A 78 -0.54 4.87 10.23
N GLU A 79 -0.99 4.84 8.97
CA GLU A 79 -1.08 3.56 8.24
C GLU A 79 0.27 2.90 7.97
N VAL A 80 1.34 3.68 7.87
CA VAL A 80 2.70 3.13 7.70
C VAL A 80 3.11 2.26 8.89
N CYS A 81 2.70 2.65 10.10
CA CYS A 81 2.93 1.87 11.31
C CYS A 81 2.10 0.56 11.32
N LEU A 82 0.88 0.62 10.79
CA LEU A 82 0.02 -0.55 10.63
C LEU A 82 0.59 -1.55 9.64
N TRP A 83 1.07 -1.08 8.48
CA TRP A 83 1.64 -1.96 7.45
C TRP A 83 2.91 -2.65 7.91
N HIS A 84 3.70 -2.07 8.81
CA HIS A 84 4.80 -2.76 9.49
C HIS A 84 4.29 -4.07 10.11
N THR A 85 3.30 -3.98 11.00
CA THR A 85 2.75 -5.15 11.71
C THR A 85 2.09 -6.16 10.76
N VAL A 86 1.25 -5.68 9.85
CA VAL A 86 0.40 -6.56 9.03
C VAL A 86 1.19 -7.28 7.94
N LEU A 87 2.20 -6.62 7.33
CA LEU A 87 3.04 -7.27 6.33
C LEU A 87 3.93 -8.35 6.93
N ASP A 88 4.39 -8.17 8.18
CA ASP A 88 5.19 -9.17 8.87
C ASP A 88 4.36 -10.40 9.28
N ALA A 89 3.07 -10.18 9.59
CA ALA A 89 2.14 -11.25 9.94
C ALA A 89 1.58 -12.01 8.72
N MET A 90 1.86 -11.56 7.49
CA MET A 90 1.38 -12.26 6.29
C MET A 90 1.95 -13.69 6.20
N PRO A 91 1.11 -14.69 5.82
CA PRO A 91 1.57 -16.04 5.65
C PRO A 91 2.66 -16.15 4.57
N ALA A 92 3.55 -17.12 4.74
CA ALA A 92 4.54 -17.43 3.73
C ALA A 92 3.86 -17.93 2.45
N ASP A 93 4.35 -17.46 1.30
CA ASP A 93 3.85 -17.90 -0.01
C ASP A 93 4.96 -18.68 -0.72
N PRO A 94 4.86 -20.02 -0.84
CA PRO A 94 5.87 -20.84 -1.49
C PRO A 94 5.98 -20.61 -3.01
N ALA A 95 5.02 -19.93 -3.62
CA ALA A 95 5.04 -19.64 -5.06
C ALA A 95 5.89 -18.40 -5.42
N LEU A 96 6.45 -17.70 -4.42
CA LEU A 96 7.29 -16.54 -4.65
C LEU A 96 8.58 -16.90 -5.39
N THR A 97 8.86 -16.22 -6.50
CA THR A 97 10.17 -16.26 -7.16
C THR A 97 11.24 -15.57 -6.31
N ALA A 98 12.52 -15.87 -6.54
CA ALA A 98 13.62 -15.21 -5.83
C ALA A 98 13.58 -13.66 -5.96
N THR A 99 13.13 -13.15 -7.10
CA THR A 99 12.98 -11.70 -7.30
C THR A 99 11.83 -11.14 -6.45
N GLN A 100 10.70 -11.83 -6.39
CA GLN A 100 9.55 -11.42 -5.57
C GLN A 100 9.85 -11.51 -4.07
N VAL A 101 10.61 -12.50 -3.63
CA VAL A 101 11.10 -12.59 -2.24
C VAL A 101 11.90 -11.34 -1.87
N ARG A 102 12.87 -10.95 -2.73
CA ARG A 102 13.64 -9.72 -2.49
C ARG A 102 12.77 -8.46 -2.51
N GLN A 103 11.80 -8.39 -3.42
CA GLN A 103 10.88 -7.26 -3.51
C GLN A 103 10.01 -7.13 -2.25
N LEU A 104 9.47 -8.24 -1.75
CA LEU A 104 8.67 -8.25 -0.51
C LEU A 104 9.52 -7.92 0.72
N ALA A 105 10.75 -8.45 0.80
CA ALA A 105 11.68 -8.14 1.87
C ALA A 105 12.03 -6.64 1.90
N ALA A 106 12.36 -6.06 0.73
CA ALA A 106 12.65 -4.63 0.62
C ALA A 106 11.44 -3.75 1.00
N LEU A 107 10.22 -4.19 0.66
CA LEU A 107 9.01 -3.49 1.08
C LEU A 107 8.83 -3.53 2.61
N ARG A 108 8.99 -4.70 3.23
CA ARG A 108 8.92 -4.86 4.70
C ARG A 108 9.97 -4.01 5.42
N GLU A 109 11.20 -4.00 4.91
CA GLU A 109 12.29 -3.17 5.48
C GLU A 109 11.94 -1.67 5.50
N LYS A 110 11.31 -1.17 4.43
CA LYS A 110 10.84 0.22 4.39
C LYS A 110 9.82 0.53 5.49
N PHE A 111 8.87 -0.37 5.74
CA PHE A 111 7.88 -0.18 6.79
C PHE A 111 8.45 -0.43 8.20
N ALA A 112 9.45 -1.28 8.35
CA ALA A 112 10.16 -1.52 9.62
C ALA A 112 10.90 -0.28 10.14
N ALA A 113 11.11 0.74 9.32
CA ALA A 113 11.61 2.05 9.75
C ALA A 113 10.61 2.84 10.62
N PHE A 114 9.33 2.42 10.67
CA PHE A 114 8.28 3.06 11.45
C PHE A 114 7.90 2.19 12.66
N PRO A 115 7.41 2.80 13.77
CA PRO A 115 6.90 2.05 14.90
C PRO A 115 5.79 1.08 14.49
N ALA A 116 5.74 -0.11 15.07
CA ALA A 116 4.66 -1.06 14.82
C ALA A 116 3.36 -0.62 15.51
N LEU A 117 2.23 -0.75 14.79
CA LEU A 117 0.90 -0.46 15.32
C LEU A 117 0.01 -1.71 15.20
N GLY A 118 -0.62 -2.11 16.31
CA GLY A 118 -1.56 -3.22 16.32
C GLY A 118 -2.87 -2.89 15.59
N THR A 119 -3.46 -3.88 14.95
CA THR A 119 -4.72 -3.73 14.21
C THR A 119 -5.90 -3.36 15.11
N GLU A 120 -5.85 -3.70 16.39
CA GLU A 120 -6.86 -3.37 17.42
C GLU A 120 -6.97 -1.87 17.69
N LEU A 121 -5.90 -1.11 17.41
CA LEU A 121 -5.87 0.34 17.59
C LEU A 121 -6.49 1.11 16.41
N VAL A 122 -6.77 0.43 15.29
CA VAL A 122 -7.41 1.06 14.12
C VAL A 122 -8.90 1.26 14.40
N PRO A 123 -9.44 2.48 14.28
CA PRO A 123 -10.87 2.75 14.50
C PRO A 123 -11.77 1.88 13.62
N GLN A 124 -12.92 1.45 14.16
CA GLN A 124 -13.86 0.58 13.44
C GLN A 124 -14.44 1.21 12.17
N ASN A 125 -14.56 2.54 12.14
CA ASN A 125 -15.02 3.31 10.98
C ASN A 125 -13.88 3.78 10.06
N SER A 126 -12.65 3.33 10.29
CA SER A 126 -11.52 3.67 9.41
C SER A 126 -11.65 2.98 8.06
N MET A 127 -11.34 3.70 6.99
CA MET A 127 -11.23 3.11 5.64
C MET A 127 -10.20 1.97 5.60
N LEU A 128 -9.19 1.98 6.47
CA LEU A 128 -8.17 0.92 6.51
C LEU A 128 -8.77 -0.44 6.88
N ARG A 129 -9.95 -0.49 7.51
CA ARG A 129 -10.69 -1.73 7.79
C ARG A 129 -11.07 -2.49 6.50
N GLU A 130 -11.19 -1.81 5.37
CA GLU A 130 -11.37 -2.47 4.07
C GLU A 130 -10.21 -3.42 3.73
N PHE A 131 -9.01 -3.13 4.24
CA PHE A 131 -7.80 -3.91 3.94
C PHE A 131 -7.46 -4.94 5.03
N ILE A 132 -7.77 -4.67 6.28
CA ILE A 132 -7.37 -5.50 7.43
C ILE A 132 -8.53 -6.26 8.08
N GLY A 133 -9.77 -5.97 7.71
CA GLY A 133 -10.97 -6.56 8.30
C GLY A 133 -11.48 -5.81 9.54
N LYS A 134 -12.59 -6.35 10.06
CA LYS A 134 -13.27 -5.83 11.26
C LYS A 134 -12.54 -6.24 12.54
#